data_6a320c461fc37f4eb65b0b934d4316b1
#
_entry.id   6a320c461fc37f4eb65b0b934d4316b1
#
_cell.length_a   1.000
_cell.length_b   1.000
_cell.length_c   1.000
_cell.angle_alpha   90.00
_cell.angle_beta   90.00
_cell.angle_gamma   90.00
#
_symmetry.space_group_name_H-M   'P 1'
#
loop_
_entity.id
_entity.type
_entity.pdbx_description
1 polymer ?
#
loop_
_entity_poly.entity_id
_entity_poly.type
_entity_poly.pdbx_seq_one_letter_code
_entity_poly.pdbx_strand_id
1 'polypeptide(L)'
;MYEDEKDSPLVLTMLDHAEEATQAPPLPVNGIAKQKTSRWLRRLIKELVLPFVILDVAMQRLAKRIVRPPFKRKGKCKKRGNCCYYVLVRASSTWYGKLFYFWHTQIHGFYPRVKKPQAYCGKKVWVMGCRYLTEGGQCSQYRLRPSVCRQWPLIERFGAPHILKGCGFYSDPPFPLSTKDEDSPLKVLQ
;
A
#
# COMPACT_ATOMS: atom_id res chain seq x y z
N MET A 1 3.92 -26.33 4.68
CA MET A 1 5.32 -25.95 4.92
C MET A 1 5.52 -24.61 4.22
N TYR A 2 5.37 -23.50 4.96
CA TYR A 2 5.68 -22.17 4.42
C TYR A 2 7.18 -21.98 4.65
N GLU A 3 7.98 -22.05 3.59
CA GLU A 3 9.35 -21.61 3.64
C GLU A 3 9.35 -20.13 4.09
N ASP A 4 10.12 -19.84 5.11
CA ASP A 4 10.43 -18.49 5.58
C ASP A 4 11.25 -17.78 4.47
N GLU A 5 10.54 -17.34 3.43
CA GLU A 5 11.14 -16.55 2.37
C GLU A 5 11.51 -15.20 3.01
N LYS A 6 12.81 -15.00 3.29
CA LYS A 6 13.33 -13.75 3.88
C LYS A 6 12.84 -12.54 3.09
N ASP A 7 12.51 -11.48 3.79
CA ASP A 7 12.08 -10.23 3.17
C ASP A 7 13.12 -9.73 2.16
N SER A 8 12.65 -9.33 0.99
CA SER A 8 13.52 -8.86 -0.08
C SER A 8 14.25 -7.59 0.35
N PRO A 9 15.59 -7.55 0.30
CA PRO A 9 16.37 -6.36 0.65
C PRO A 9 15.97 -5.16 -0.21
N LEU A 10 15.55 -5.40 -1.45
CA LEU A 10 15.08 -4.35 -2.35
C LEU A 10 13.82 -3.65 -1.81
N VAL A 11 12.87 -4.40 -1.24
CA VAL A 11 11.65 -3.82 -0.67
C VAL A 11 11.99 -3.00 0.57
N LEU A 12 12.86 -3.52 1.43
CA LEU A 12 13.32 -2.82 2.63
C LEU A 12 14.00 -1.49 2.25
N THR A 13 14.94 -1.51 1.32
CA THR A 13 15.60 -0.29 0.82
C THR A 13 14.60 0.71 0.23
N MET A 14 13.58 0.24 -0.50
CA MET A 14 12.55 1.13 -1.05
C MET A 14 11.67 1.74 0.04
N LEU A 15 11.38 1.01 1.10
CA LEU A 15 10.61 1.52 2.25
C LEU A 15 11.44 2.53 3.05
N ASP A 16 12.71 2.23 3.31
CA ASP A 16 13.64 3.16 3.97
C ASP A 16 13.76 4.46 3.15
N HIS A 17 13.94 4.35 1.85
CA HIS A 17 13.95 5.51 0.96
C HIS A 17 12.62 6.30 1.02
N ALA A 18 11.47 5.63 1.11
CA ALA A 18 10.18 6.30 1.27
C ALA A 18 10.06 7.06 2.60
N GLU A 19 10.74 6.58 3.65
CA GLU A 19 10.77 7.25 4.94
C GLU A 19 11.61 8.53 4.93
N GLU A 20 12.78 8.47 4.32
CA GLU A 20 13.79 9.52 4.36
C GLU A 20 13.70 10.53 3.22
N ALA A 21 13.16 10.10 2.06
CA ALA A 21 13.19 10.92 0.86
C ALA A 21 12.41 12.23 0.99
N THR A 22 13.07 13.31 0.64
CA THR A 22 12.47 14.64 0.44
C THR A 22 12.03 14.87 -1.00
N GLN A 23 12.57 14.09 -1.93
CA GLN A 23 12.30 14.18 -3.36
C GLN A 23 11.62 12.91 -3.88
N ALA A 24 10.92 13.05 -5.01
CA ALA A 24 10.35 11.91 -5.70
C ALA A 24 11.46 10.94 -6.16
N PRO A 25 11.23 9.62 -6.00
CA PRO A 25 12.19 8.65 -6.52
C PRO A 25 12.25 8.72 -8.05
N PRO A 26 13.36 8.28 -8.66
CA PRO A 26 13.49 8.26 -10.11
C PRO A 26 12.37 7.42 -10.75
N LEU A 27 12.00 7.78 -11.96
CA LEU A 27 11.07 6.98 -12.75
C LEU A 27 11.61 5.57 -12.96
N PRO A 28 10.73 4.55 -13.07
CA PRO A 28 11.16 3.20 -13.34
C PRO A 28 11.88 3.14 -14.70
N VAL A 29 12.91 2.28 -14.80
CA VAL A 29 13.77 2.14 -15.99
C VAL A 29 12.97 1.96 -17.29
N ASN A 30 11.87 1.21 -17.24
CA ASN A 30 10.99 0.95 -18.39
C ASN A 30 9.91 2.05 -18.59
N GLY A 31 10.01 3.16 -17.86
CA GLY A 31 9.00 4.20 -17.90
C GLY A 31 7.65 3.79 -17.31
N ILE A 32 6.69 4.70 -17.39
CA ILE A 32 5.32 4.44 -16.93
C ILE A 32 4.50 3.91 -18.11
N ALA A 33 4.11 2.65 -18.07
CA ALA A 33 3.33 2.01 -19.11
C ALA A 33 2.03 2.80 -19.40
N LYS A 34 1.73 3.02 -20.68
CA LYS A 34 0.49 3.70 -21.10
C LYS A 34 -0.73 2.87 -20.71
N GLN A 35 -1.76 3.55 -20.21
CA GLN A 35 -3.05 2.91 -19.95
C GLN A 35 -3.83 2.77 -21.27
N LYS A 36 -4.31 1.56 -21.55
CA LYS A 36 -5.07 1.26 -22.78
C LYS A 36 -6.49 1.84 -22.77
N THR A 37 -7.08 1.99 -21.59
CA THR A 37 -8.45 2.52 -21.42
C THR A 37 -8.49 4.05 -21.49
N SER A 38 -9.56 4.64 -22.02
CA SER A 38 -9.74 6.09 -22.10
C SER A 38 -9.89 6.72 -20.71
N ARG A 39 -9.57 8.02 -20.59
CA ARG A 39 -9.62 8.72 -19.28
C ARG A 39 -11.04 8.81 -18.72
N TRP A 40 -12.01 9.10 -19.58
CA TRP A 40 -13.40 9.23 -19.16
C TRP A 40 -13.99 7.90 -18.70
N LEU A 41 -13.70 6.81 -19.42
CA LEU A 41 -14.16 5.46 -19.04
C LEU A 41 -13.61 5.03 -17.68
N ARG A 42 -12.32 5.26 -17.44
CA ARG A 42 -11.71 4.98 -16.12
C ARG A 42 -12.35 5.79 -15.00
N ARG A 43 -12.66 7.07 -15.28
CA ARG A 43 -13.33 7.93 -14.29
C ARG A 43 -14.74 7.41 -14.00
N LEU A 44 -15.51 7.09 -15.04
CA LEU A 44 -16.85 6.52 -14.91
C LEU A 44 -16.83 5.23 -14.07
N ILE A 45 -15.94 4.29 -14.40
CA ILE A 45 -15.78 3.04 -13.64
C ILE A 45 -15.45 3.33 -12.17
N LYS A 46 -14.54 4.26 -11.90
CA LYS A 46 -14.17 4.62 -10.52
C LYS A 46 -15.34 5.25 -9.74
N GLU A 47 -16.13 6.09 -10.39
CA GLU A 47 -17.33 6.71 -9.76
C GLU A 47 -18.39 5.65 -9.46
N LEU A 48 -18.62 4.70 -10.38
CA LEU A 48 -19.57 3.59 -10.16
C LEU A 48 -19.12 2.65 -9.04
N VAL A 49 -17.81 2.43 -8.90
CA VAL A 49 -17.26 1.56 -7.85
C VAL A 49 -17.08 2.28 -6.52
N LEU A 50 -17.07 3.61 -6.51
CA LEU A 50 -16.82 4.42 -5.31
C LEU A 50 -17.78 4.10 -4.13
N PRO A 51 -19.09 3.90 -4.32
CA PRO A 51 -20.00 3.53 -3.23
C PRO A 51 -19.58 2.23 -2.54
N PHE A 52 -19.17 1.22 -3.32
CA PHE A 52 -18.70 -0.07 -2.78
C PHE A 52 -17.40 0.08 -2.00
N VAL A 53 -16.48 0.92 -2.48
CA VAL A 53 -15.24 1.23 -1.75
C VAL A 53 -15.54 1.95 -0.43
N ILE A 54 -16.50 2.87 -0.41
CA ILE A 54 -16.91 3.57 0.80
C ILE A 54 -17.57 2.59 1.77
N LEU A 55 -18.46 1.73 1.27
CA LEU A 55 -19.10 0.69 2.07
C LEU A 55 -18.08 -0.27 2.67
N ASP A 56 -17.13 -0.78 1.88
CA ASP A 56 -16.03 -1.64 2.36
C ASP A 56 -15.25 -0.97 3.50
N VAL A 57 -14.88 0.29 3.34
CA VAL A 57 -14.18 1.04 4.40
C VAL A 57 -15.07 1.25 5.63
N ALA A 58 -16.36 1.47 5.46
CA ALA A 58 -17.31 1.62 6.57
C ALA A 58 -17.48 0.30 7.34
N MET A 59 -17.63 -0.81 6.62
CA MET A 59 -17.72 -2.15 7.21
C MET A 59 -16.43 -2.53 7.97
N GLN A 60 -15.27 -2.20 7.43
CA GLN A 60 -14.01 -2.42 8.14
C GLN A 60 -13.90 -1.58 9.42
N ARG A 61 -14.41 -0.34 9.41
CA ARG A 61 -14.48 0.49 10.63
C ARG A 61 -15.43 -0.09 11.66
N LEU A 62 -16.57 -0.62 11.20
CA LEU A 62 -17.52 -1.29 12.08
C LEU A 62 -16.91 -2.56 12.68
N ALA A 63 -16.30 -3.40 11.86
CA ALA A 63 -15.61 -4.62 12.32
C ALA A 63 -14.53 -4.30 13.38
N LYS A 64 -13.76 -3.21 13.19
CA LYS A 64 -12.76 -2.75 14.18
C LYS A 64 -13.36 -2.21 15.49
N ARG A 65 -14.66 -1.92 15.53
CA ARG A 65 -15.37 -1.59 16.79
C ARG A 65 -15.75 -2.86 17.56
N ILE A 66 -16.08 -3.93 16.85
CA ILE A 66 -16.47 -5.21 17.41
C ILE A 66 -15.23 -6.00 17.84
N VAL A 67 -14.33 -6.21 16.87
CA VAL A 67 -13.04 -6.86 17.11
C VAL A 67 -12.00 -5.74 17.28
N ARG A 68 -11.64 -5.46 18.52
CA ARG A 68 -10.67 -4.40 18.85
C ARG A 68 -9.29 -4.79 18.32
N PRO A 69 -8.73 -4.07 17.35
CA PRO A 69 -7.35 -4.31 16.92
C PRO A 69 -6.38 -3.93 18.02
N PRO A 70 -5.19 -4.55 18.06
CA PRO A 70 -4.18 -4.29 19.08
C PRO A 70 -3.68 -2.83 19.06
N PHE A 71 -3.96 -2.10 17.98
CA PHE A 71 -3.59 -0.69 17.83
C PHE A 71 -4.66 0.07 17.05
N LYS A 72 -4.71 1.38 17.23
CA LYS A 72 -5.57 2.30 16.48
C LYS A 72 -4.71 3.27 15.69
N ARG A 73 -5.01 3.41 14.40
CA ARG A 73 -4.39 4.44 13.57
C ARG A 73 -4.98 5.80 13.92
N LYS A 74 -4.13 6.73 14.35
CA LYS A 74 -4.44 8.14 14.59
C LYS A 74 -3.68 9.04 13.61
N GLY A 75 -4.01 10.34 13.59
CA GLY A 75 -3.34 11.34 12.77
C GLY A 75 -3.98 11.59 11.42
N LYS A 76 -3.28 12.38 10.60
CA LYS A 76 -3.72 12.81 9.26
C LYS A 76 -2.57 12.71 8.27
N CYS A 77 -2.89 12.46 7.01
CA CYS A 77 -1.89 12.46 5.94
C CYS A 77 -1.27 13.86 5.80
N LYS A 78 0.06 13.94 5.89
CA LYS A 78 0.85 15.17 5.68
C LYS A 78 1.01 15.52 4.19
N LYS A 79 0.46 14.73 3.29
CA LYS A 79 0.51 14.92 1.83
C LYS A 79 1.94 15.02 1.26
N ARG A 80 2.92 14.37 1.89
CA ARG A 80 4.31 14.34 1.41
C ARG A 80 4.46 13.57 0.09
N GLY A 81 3.56 12.63 -0.18
CA GLY A 81 3.60 11.80 -1.40
C GLY A 81 4.52 10.59 -1.32
N ASN A 82 5.52 10.59 -0.47
CA ASN A 82 6.55 9.55 -0.41
C ASN A 82 5.97 8.12 -0.36
N CYS A 83 5.02 7.88 0.54
CA CYS A 83 4.35 6.60 0.66
C CYS A 83 3.51 6.22 -0.58
N CYS A 84 3.17 7.15 -1.45
CA CYS A 84 2.43 6.89 -2.69
C CYS A 84 3.34 6.44 -3.85
N TYR A 85 4.66 6.62 -3.71
CA TYR A 85 5.64 6.12 -4.67
C TYR A 85 5.93 4.63 -4.50
N TYR A 86 5.63 4.06 -3.31
CA TYR A 86 5.98 2.70 -2.93
C TYR A 86 4.78 1.97 -2.32
N VAL A 87 3.66 1.95 -3.03
CA VAL A 87 2.46 1.23 -2.58
C VAL A 87 2.68 -0.27 -2.73
N LEU A 88 2.56 -1.01 -1.64
CA LEU A 88 2.64 -2.45 -1.66
C LEU A 88 1.28 -3.06 -2.02
N VAL A 89 1.25 -3.86 -3.08
CA VAL A 89 0.06 -4.54 -3.57
C VAL A 89 0.35 -6.05 -3.60
N ARG A 90 -0.48 -6.85 -2.95
CA ARG A 90 -0.31 -8.30 -2.91
C ARG A 90 -0.28 -8.88 -4.32
N ALA A 91 0.74 -9.69 -4.58
CA ALA A 91 0.85 -10.47 -5.81
C ALA A 91 0.23 -11.85 -5.61
N SER A 92 -0.46 -12.33 -6.62
CA SER A 92 -0.94 -13.71 -6.69
C SER A 92 -0.78 -14.23 -8.11
N SER A 93 -0.36 -15.48 -8.24
CA SER A 93 -0.22 -16.17 -9.53
C SER A 93 -1.55 -16.64 -10.13
N THR A 94 -2.63 -16.64 -9.34
CA THR A 94 -3.96 -17.07 -9.75
C THR A 94 -4.57 -16.12 -10.80
N TRP A 95 -5.59 -16.57 -11.52
CA TRP A 95 -6.34 -15.72 -12.45
C TRP A 95 -6.91 -14.46 -11.76
N TYR A 96 -7.35 -14.60 -10.54
CA TYR A 96 -7.79 -13.49 -9.67
C TYR A 96 -6.68 -12.46 -9.45
N GLY A 97 -5.46 -12.93 -9.19
CA GLY A 97 -4.30 -12.05 -9.04
C GLY A 97 -3.98 -11.27 -10.32
N LYS A 98 -4.13 -11.90 -11.48
CA LYS A 98 -3.95 -11.22 -12.78
C LYS A 98 -5.03 -10.15 -13.01
N LEU A 99 -6.30 -10.46 -12.70
CA LEU A 99 -7.40 -9.50 -12.78
C LEU A 99 -7.19 -8.33 -11.82
N PHE A 100 -6.75 -8.61 -10.59
CA PHE A 100 -6.46 -7.59 -9.58
C PHE A 100 -5.28 -6.69 -10.02
N TYR A 101 -4.23 -7.28 -10.59
CA TYR A 101 -3.12 -6.52 -11.16
C TYR A 101 -3.57 -5.63 -12.32
N PHE A 102 -4.38 -6.17 -13.25
CA PHE A 102 -4.97 -5.40 -14.36
C PHE A 102 -5.80 -4.23 -13.82
N TRP A 103 -6.66 -4.49 -12.84
CA TRP A 103 -7.49 -3.47 -12.18
C TRP A 103 -6.65 -2.33 -11.61
N HIS A 104 -5.59 -2.67 -10.89
CA HIS A 104 -4.72 -1.67 -10.27
C HIS A 104 -3.92 -0.88 -11.30
N THR A 105 -3.46 -1.51 -12.38
CA THR A 105 -2.64 -0.85 -13.40
C THR A 105 -3.49 -0.06 -14.40
N GLN A 106 -4.56 -0.65 -14.93
CA GLN A 106 -5.34 -0.03 -16.01
C GLN A 106 -6.42 0.93 -15.49
N ILE A 107 -7.06 0.63 -14.37
CA ILE A 107 -8.13 1.47 -13.83
C ILE A 107 -7.59 2.46 -12.80
N HIS A 108 -6.85 1.99 -11.79
CA HIS A 108 -6.33 2.85 -10.73
C HIS A 108 -5.03 3.58 -11.09
N GLY A 109 -4.36 3.21 -12.19
CA GLY A 109 -3.19 3.92 -12.70
C GLY A 109 -1.93 3.71 -11.88
N PHE A 110 -1.83 2.59 -11.17
CA PHE A 110 -0.57 2.17 -10.59
C PHE A 110 0.37 1.64 -11.68
N TYR A 111 1.65 1.71 -11.43
CA TYR A 111 2.68 1.14 -12.28
C TYR A 111 3.73 0.41 -11.42
N PRO A 112 4.21 -0.76 -11.88
CA PRO A 112 5.19 -1.51 -11.10
C PRO A 112 6.54 -0.78 -11.12
N ARG A 113 7.18 -0.72 -9.96
CA ARG A 113 8.56 -0.22 -9.81
C ARG A 113 9.57 -1.35 -9.86
N VAL A 114 9.13 -2.58 -9.73
CA VAL A 114 9.95 -3.80 -9.77
C VAL A 114 9.51 -4.68 -10.93
N LYS A 115 10.47 -5.41 -11.52
CA LYS A 115 10.19 -6.29 -12.66
C LYS A 115 9.41 -7.55 -12.27
N LYS A 116 9.59 -8.02 -11.04
CA LYS A 116 8.95 -9.24 -10.50
C LYS A 116 8.42 -8.96 -9.10
N PRO A 117 7.38 -9.67 -8.64
CA PRO A 117 6.94 -9.61 -7.26
C PRO A 117 8.08 -9.95 -6.31
N GLN A 118 8.13 -9.27 -5.17
CA GLN A 118 9.14 -9.43 -4.14
C GLN A 118 8.54 -10.08 -2.90
N ALA A 119 9.33 -10.80 -2.12
CA ALA A 119 8.91 -11.30 -0.82
C ALA A 119 8.89 -10.17 0.21
N TYR A 120 7.83 -10.10 1.01
CA TYR A 120 7.69 -9.18 2.12
C TYR A 120 6.68 -9.72 3.14
N CYS A 121 7.09 -9.85 4.41
CA CYS A 121 6.30 -10.42 5.49
C CYS A 121 5.65 -11.77 5.09
N GLY A 122 6.43 -12.71 4.54
CA GLY A 122 5.97 -14.03 4.11
C GLY A 122 4.97 -14.03 2.93
N LYS A 123 4.85 -12.94 2.19
CA LYS A 123 3.94 -12.80 1.04
C LYS A 123 4.64 -12.18 -0.16
N LYS A 124 4.21 -12.56 -1.35
CA LYS A 124 4.67 -11.90 -2.58
C LYS A 124 3.90 -10.62 -2.81
N VAL A 125 4.63 -9.51 -2.99
CA VAL A 125 4.06 -8.18 -3.21
C VAL A 125 4.66 -7.51 -4.45
N TRP A 126 3.84 -6.71 -5.11
CA TRP A 126 4.28 -5.72 -6.08
C TRP A 126 4.57 -4.41 -5.37
N VAL A 127 5.72 -3.82 -5.62
CA VAL A 127 5.99 -2.42 -5.26
C VAL A 127 5.54 -1.55 -6.41
N MET A 128 4.55 -0.70 -6.17
CA MET A 128 3.91 0.11 -7.20
C MET A 128 3.99 1.59 -6.89
N GLY A 129 4.19 2.39 -7.92
CA GLY A 129 4.00 3.84 -7.88
C GLY A 129 2.62 4.23 -8.43
N CYS A 130 2.22 5.49 -8.19
CA CYS A 130 0.95 6.03 -8.66
C CYS A 130 1.16 7.19 -9.62
N ARG A 131 0.59 7.12 -10.82
CA ARG A 131 0.68 8.20 -11.84
C ARG A 131 -0.15 9.44 -11.53
N TYR A 132 -1.04 9.37 -10.55
CA TYR A 132 -1.88 10.49 -10.14
C TYR A 132 -1.27 11.32 -9.01
N LEU A 133 -0.04 10.99 -8.63
CA LEU A 133 0.71 11.79 -7.68
C LEU A 133 1.34 12.97 -8.42
N THR A 134 1.10 14.18 -7.92
CA THR A 134 1.69 15.42 -8.43
C THR A 134 3.07 15.65 -7.82
N GLU A 135 3.86 16.51 -8.43
CA GLU A 135 5.20 16.90 -7.92
C GLU A 135 5.15 17.45 -6.49
N GLY A 136 4.06 18.14 -6.11
CA GLY A 136 3.84 18.61 -4.75
C GLY A 136 3.37 17.54 -3.75
N GLY A 137 3.45 16.24 -4.09
CA GLY A 137 3.07 15.13 -3.20
C GLY A 137 1.56 14.95 -3.02
N GLN A 138 0.74 15.66 -3.79
CA GLN A 138 -0.72 15.58 -3.70
C GLN A 138 -1.27 14.55 -4.70
N CYS A 139 -2.40 13.95 -4.35
CA CYS A 139 -3.10 13.04 -5.24
C CYS A 139 -4.13 13.80 -6.08
N SER A 140 -3.96 13.86 -7.41
CA SER A 140 -4.90 14.52 -8.32
C SER A 140 -6.27 13.83 -8.38
N GLN A 141 -6.39 12.58 -7.90
CA GLN A 141 -7.63 11.84 -7.81
C GLN A 141 -7.98 11.43 -6.37
N TYR A 142 -7.79 12.33 -5.42
CA TYR A 142 -7.93 12.04 -3.99
C TYR A 142 -9.29 11.43 -3.61
N ARG A 143 -10.38 11.91 -4.20
CA ARG A 143 -11.74 11.38 -3.95
C ARG A 143 -11.90 9.94 -4.45
N LEU A 144 -11.33 9.63 -5.63
CA LEU A 144 -11.46 8.36 -6.33
C LEU A 144 -10.38 7.33 -5.93
N ARG A 145 -9.74 7.51 -4.77
CA ARG A 145 -8.72 6.58 -4.28
C ARG A 145 -9.32 5.22 -3.95
N PRO A 146 -8.68 4.12 -4.38
CA PRO A 146 -9.07 2.76 -3.98
C PRO A 146 -8.86 2.52 -2.48
N SER A 147 -9.43 1.43 -1.97
CA SER A 147 -9.30 1.03 -0.56
C SER A 147 -7.84 0.92 -0.12
N VAL A 148 -6.96 0.38 -0.96
CA VAL A 148 -5.53 0.27 -0.67
C VAL A 148 -4.89 1.63 -0.34
N CYS A 149 -5.21 2.70 -1.10
CA CYS A 149 -4.70 4.04 -0.83
C CYS A 149 -5.32 4.69 0.40
N ARG A 150 -6.56 4.30 0.75
CA ARG A 150 -7.24 4.82 1.94
C ARG A 150 -6.69 4.21 3.24
N GLN A 151 -6.13 3.01 3.14
CA GLN A 151 -5.53 2.28 4.24
C GLN A 151 -4.02 2.49 4.35
N TRP A 152 -3.35 2.71 3.22
CA TRP A 152 -1.92 2.98 3.18
C TRP A 152 -1.55 4.26 4.00
N PRO A 153 -0.44 4.31 4.71
CA PRO A 153 0.71 3.39 4.72
C PRO A 153 0.66 2.27 5.78
N LEU A 154 -0.49 1.95 6.31
CA LEU A 154 -0.65 0.90 7.27
C LEU A 154 -0.68 -0.47 6.57
N ILE A 155 0.25 -1.35 6.90
CA ILE A 155 0.41 -2.65 6.25
C ILE A 155 -0.23 -3.77 7.11
N GLU A 156 -1.41 -3.52 7.68
CA GLU A 156 -2.14 -4.51 8.50
C GLU A 156 -2.38 -5.84 7.76
N ARG A 157 -2.56 -5.80 6.44
CA ARG A 157 -2.87 -6.99 5.63
C ARG A 157 -1.72 -7.99 5.51
N PHE A 158 -0.52 -7.58 5.90
CA PHE A 158 0.68 -8.41 5.83
C PHE A 158 1.10 -8.96 7.19
N GLY A 159 0.29 -8.75 8.22
CA GLY A 159 0.54 -9.30 9.56
C GLY A 159 1.32 -8.38 10.50
N ALA A 160 2.18 -7.52 9.98
CA ALA A 160 2.91 -6.53 10.77
C ALA A 160 2.44 -5.12 10.38
N PRO A 161 1.86 -4.34 11.30
CA PRO A 161 1.53 -2.97 11.02
C PRO A 161 2.81 -2.14 10.95
N HIS A 162 3.14 -1.69 9.76
CA HIS A 162 4.26 -0.81 9.54
C HIS A 162 3.76 0.56 9.09
N ILE A 163 3.98 1.58 9.91
CA ILE A 163 3.71 2.96 9.56
C ILE A 163 5.06 3.60 9.25
N LEU A 164 5.20 4.09 8.02
CA LEU A 164 6.43 4.73 7.56
C LEU A 164 6.78 5.93 8.45
N LYS A 165 8.05 6.07 8.84
CA LYS A 165 8.56 7.21 9.59
C LYS A 165 8.24 8.52 8.86
N GLY A 166 8.04 9.59 9.61
CA GLY A 166 7.68 10.88 9.02
C GLY A 166 6.29 10.94 8.39
N CYS A 167 5.51 9.85 8.41
CA CYS A 167 4.11 9.87 8.07
C CYS A 167 3.32 10.70 9.09
N GLY A 168 2.22 11.31 8.67
CA GLY A 168 1.32 12.01 9.58
C GLY A 168 0.35 11.09 10.32
N PHE A 169 0.36 9.80 10.02
CA PHE A 169 -0.34 8.77 10.77
C PHE A 169 0.60 8.12 11.78
N TYR A 170 0.06 7.69 12.91
CA TYR A 170 0.77 6.95 13.95
C TYR A 170 -0.17 5.92 14.58
N SER A 171 0.40 4.92 15.23
CA SER A 171 -0.35 3.91 15.99
C SER A 171 -0.51 4.34 17.45
N ASP A 172 -1.63 3.97 18.05
CA ASP A 172 -1.90 4.15 19.47
C ASP A 172 -2.44 2.83 20.05
N PRO A 173 -1.73 2.13 20.96
CA PRO A 173 -0.40 2.48 21.47
C PRO A 173 0.67 2.47 20.37
N PRO A 174 1.79 3.18 20.58
CA PRO A 174 2.89 3.18 19.64
C PRO A 174 3.38 1.74 19.47
N PHE A 175 3.51 1.29 18.21
CA PHE A 175 4.16 0.01 17.95
C PHE A 175 5.64 0.14 18.34
N PRO A 176 6.19 -0.87 18.99
CA PRO A 176 7.64 -0.93 19.08
C PRO A 176 8.14 -0.91 17.63
N LEU A 177 8.88 0.13 17.28
CA LEU A 177 9.66 0.14 16.06
C LEU A 177 10.43 -1.17 16.09
N SER A 178 10.29 -1.99 15.05
CA SER A 178 11.13 -3.17 14.88
C SER A 178 12.56 -2.66 14.83
N THR A 179 13.15 -2.54 16.00
CA THR A 179 14.59 -2.62 16.13
C THR A 179 14.96 -3.96 15.53
N LYS A 180 16.02 -4.02 14.78
CA LYS A 180 16.64 -5.22 14.21
C LYS A 180 17.13 -6.19 15.30
N ASP A 181 16.44 -6.25 16.43
CA ASP A 181 16.79 -7.12 17.53
C ASP A 181 15.85 -8.32 17.51
N GLU A 182 16.47 -9.44 17.30
CA GLU A 182 16.03 -10.80 17.57
C GLU A 182 15.17 -10.83 18.85
N ASP A 183 14.12 -11.65 18.81
CA ASP A 183 13.15 -11.90 19.87
C ASP A 183 11.91 -11.00 19.91
N SER A 184 11.07 -11.17 18.91
CA SER A 184 9.65 -10.85 19.11
C SER A 184 8.86 -12.12 19.41
N PRO A 185 8.49 -12.37 20.67
CA PRO A 185 7.55 -13.43 21.00
C PRO A 185 6.13 -12.93 20.68
N LEU A 186 5.75 -12.91 19.42
CA LEU A 186 4.34 -13.00 19.09
C LEU A 186 3.88 -14.43 19.38
N LYS A 187 3.69 -14.75 20.64
CA LYS A 187 2.84 -15.87 21.04
C LYS A 187 1.45 -15.52 20.57
N VAL A 188 1.09 -16.09 19.45
CA VAL A 188 -0.29 -16.23 19.00
C VAL A 188 -1.03 -16.93 20.11
N LEU A 189 -2.00 -16.24 20.71
CA LEU A 189 -3.01 -16.89 21.54
C LEU A 189 -3.76 -17.86 20.63
N GLN A 190 -3.62 -19.14 20.94
CA GLN A 190 -4.42 -20.25 20.44
C GLN A 190 -5.89 -20.04 20.83
#